data_5b257be2f2a1009e1549abdbeb5f07ca
#
_entry.id   5b257be2f2a1009e1549abdbeb5f07ca
#
_cell.length_a   1.000
_cell.length_b   1.000
_cell.length_c   1.000
_cell.angle_alpha   90.00
_cell.angle_beta   90.00
_cell.angle_gamma   90.00
#
_symmetry.space_group_name_H-M   'P 1'
#
loop_
_entity.id
_entity.type
_entity.pdbx_description
1 polymer ?
#
loop_
_entity_poly.entity_id
_entity_poly.type
_entity_poly.pdbx_seq_one_letter_code
_entity_poly.pdbx_strand_id
1 'polypeptide(L)'
;MRILDFFNKKENKDKYIKWLKKNAGERMDANRKELFKPDRCDFHLDRYEFASKYIKDGNKVLDVASGTGYGAFNMRKNNLAIDIIGVEIDEMAVEYANFIYGGGNFIFKRQHIKFAF
;
A
#
# COMPACT_ATOMS: atom_id res chain seq x y z
N MET A 1 17.75 6.50 17.86
CA MET A 1 17.94 5.42 16.84
C MET A 1 19.42 5.08 16.74
N ARG A 2 19.77 3.80 16.83
CA ARG A 2 21.16 3.35 16.68
C ARG A 2 21.57 3.42 15.21
N ILE A 3 22.85 3.65 14.94
CA ILE A 3 23.39 3.73 13.58
C ILE A 3 23.09 2.45 12.77
N LEU A 4 23.20 1.28 13.40
CA LEU A 4 22.90 0.01 12.78
C LEU A 4 21.43 -0.09 12.33
N ASP A 5 20.50 0.41 13.12
CA ASP A 5 19.08 0.42 12.76
C ASP A 5 18.81 1.32 11.55
N PHE A 6 19.52 2.46 11.45
CA PHE A 6 19.46 3.34 10.30
C PHE A 6 19.92 2.66 9.01
N PHE A 7 21.07 1.98 9.04
CA PHE A 7 21.60 1.25 7.88
C PHE A 7 20.69 0.09 7.47
N ASN A 8 20.18 -0.66 8.42
CA ASN A 8 19.25 -1.76 8.14
C ASN A 8 17.96 -1.26 7.48
N LYS A 9 17.42 -0.13 7.92
CA LYS A 9 16.24 0.48 7.30
C LYS A 9 16.54 0.93 5.86
N LYS A 10 17.71 1.52 5.61
CA LYS A 10 18.11 1.93 4.28
C LYS A 10 18.26 0.75 3.33
N GLU A 11 18.94 -0.32 3.75
CA GLU A 11 19.11 -1.53 2.95
C GLU A 11 17.75 -2.17 2.60
N ASN A 12 16.84 -2.26 3.57
CA ASN A 12 15.51 -2.79 3.35
C ASN A 12 14.70 -1.92 2.40
N LYS A 13 14.76 -0.60 2.53
CA LYS A 13 14.11 0.32 1.60
C LYS A 13 14.62 0.13 0.19
N ASP A 14 15.94 0.07 0.01
CA ASP A 14 16.57 -0.12 -1.30
C ASP A 14 16.17 -1.45 -1.93
N LYS A 15 16.11 -2.53 -1.13
CA LYS A 15 15.61 -3.85 -1.55
C LYS A 15 14.20 -3.77 -2.12
N TYR A 16 13.28 -3.11 -1.41
CA TYR A 16 11.89 -3.02 -1.84
C TYR A 16 11.71 -2.12 -3.06
N ILE A 17 12.44 -1.01 -3.14
CA ILE A 17 12.41 -0.14 -4.31
C ILE A 17 12.98 -0.86 -5.54
N LYS A 18 14.05 -1.62 -5.38
CA LYS A 18 14.63 -2.44 -6.46
C LYS A 18 13.63 -3.48 -6.96
N TRP A 19 12.96 -4.16 -6.04
CA TRP A 19 11.89 -5.11 -6.38
C TRP A 19 10.76 -4.44 -7.16
N LEU A 20 10.32 -3.28 -6.71
CA LEU A 20 9.26 -2.52 -7.36
C LEU A 20 9.64 -2.14 -8.80
N LYS A 21 10.84 -1.62 -9.01
CA LYS A 21 11.34 -1.28 -10.34
C LYS A 21 11.42 -2.48 -11.26
N LYS A 22 11.88 -3.62 -10.77
CA LYS A 22 11.98 -4.87 -11.53
C LYS A 22 10.60 -5.38 -11.97
N ASN A 23 9.57 -5.12 -11.19
CA ASN A 23 8.20 -5.59 -11.42
C ASN A 23 7.25 -4.46 -11.87
N ALA A 24 7.77 -3.37 -12.42
CA ALA A 24 7.02 -2.15 -12.74
C ALA A 24 5.88 -2.35 -13.74
N GLY A 25 5.90 -3.41 -14.55
CA GLY A 25 4.80 -3.76 -15.46
C GLY A 25 3.55 -4.26 -14.73
N GLU A 26 3.75 -4.97 -13.62
CA GLU A 26 2.66 -5.61 -12.85
C GLU A 26 2.43 -4.95 -11.49
N ARG A 27 3.48 -4.36 -10.92
CA ARG A 27 3.46 -3.74 -9.60
C ARG A 27 3.82 -2.28 -9.69
N MET A 28 3.11 -1.46 -8.94
CA MET A 28 3.40 -0.04 -8.85
C MET A 28 3.08 0.49 -7.47
N ASP A 29 3.67 1.62 -7.15
CA ASP A 29 3.28 2.44 -6.02
C ASP A 29 2.92 3.82 -6.56
N ALA A 30 1.62 4.14 -6.58
CA ALA A 30 1.12 5.37 -7.19
C ALA A 30 1.55 6.64 -6.43
N ASN A 31 2.07 6.51 -5.20
CA ASN A 31 2.66 7.61 -4.46
C ASN A 31 4.10 7.92 -4.90
N ARG A 32 4.70 7.10 -5.76
CA ARG A 32 6.07 7.27 -6.27
C ARG A 32 6.07 7.73 -7.71
N LYS A 33 5.63 8.96 -7.91
CA LYS A 33 5.54 9.57 -9.26
C LYS A 33 6.90 9.74 -9.93
N GLU A 34 8.00 9.68 -9.15
CA GLU A 34 9.36 9.69 -9.68
C GLU A 34 9.74 8.37 -10.38
N LEU A 35 9.02 7.28 -10.10
CA LEU A 35 9.29 5.95 -10.67
C LEU A 35 8.29 5.53 -11.76
N PHE A 36 7.12 6.15 -11.79
CA PHE A 36 6.03 5.75 -12.68
C PHE A 36 5.46 6.97 -13.40
N LYS A 37 4.90 6.76 -14.59
CA LYS A 37 4.27 7.83 -15.34
C LYS A 37 3.16 8.49 -14.51
N PRO A 38 3.12 9.83 -14.43
CA PRO A 38 2.10 10.54 -13.63
C PRO A 38 0.67 10.14 -13.96
N ASP A 39 0.33 10.00 -15.24
CA ASP A 39 -1.04 9.62 -15.69
C ASP A 39 -1.43 8.23 -15.15
N ARG A 40 -0.50 7.29 -15.14
CA ARG A 40 -0.74 5.95 -14.58
C ARG A 40 -0.96 6.03 -13.07
N CYS A 41 -0.17 6.84 -12.38
CA CYS A 41 -0.34 7.05 -10.94
C CYS A 41 -1.70 7.68 -10.65
N ASP A 42 -2.06 8.73 -11.35
CA ASP A 42 -3.32 9.46 -11.15
C ASP A 42 -4.53 8.55 -11.42
N PHE A 43 -4.49 7.73 -12.45
CA PHE A 43 -5.56 6.77 -12.75
C PHE A 43 -5.85 5.85 -11.56
N HIS A 44 -4.81 5.32 -10.93
CA HIS A 44 -4.98 4.44 -9.78
C HIS A 44 -5.39 5.20 -8.51
N LEU A 45 -4.83 6.38 -8.29
CA LEU A 45 -5.18 7.21 -7.13
C LEU A 45 -6.63 7.70 -7.19
N ASP A 46 -7.12 8.07 -8.37
CA ASP A 46 -8.49 8.52 -8.57
C ASP A 46 -9.52 7.44 -8.22
N ARG A 47 -9.20 6.18 -8.42
CA ARG A 47 -10.08 5.06 -8.02
C ARG A 47 -10.27 5.00 -6.52
N TYR A 48 -9.20 5.17 -5.75
CA TYR A 48 -9.28 5.21 -4.29
C TYR A 48 -9.96 6.47 -3.79
N GLU A 49 -9.71 7.61 -4.42
CA GLU A 49 -10.40 8.86 -4.10
C GLU A 49 -11.90 8.73 -4.34
N PHE A 50 -12.30 8.14 -5.46
CA PHE A 50 -13.71 7.85 -5.74
C PHE A 50 -14.32 6.95 -4.67
N ALA A 51 -13.67 5.85 -4.31
CA ALA A 51 -14.15 4.94 -3.27
C ALA A 51 -14.28 5.63 -1.92
N SER A 52 -13.38 6.56 -1.60
CA SER A 52 -13.38 7.29 -0.33
C SER A 52 -14.66 8.11 -0.11
N LYS A 53 -15.35 8.51 -1.18
CA LYS A 53 -16.63 9.23 -1.08
C LYS A 53 -17.75 8.42 -0.43
N TYR A 54 -17.62 7.10 -0.45
CA TYR A 54 -18.62 6.18 0.11
C TYR A 54 -18.25 5.68 1.51
N ILE A 55 -17.10 6.09 2.02
CA ILE A 55 -16.59 5.67 3.33
C ILE A 55 -16.87 6.78 4.34
N LYS A 56 -17.53 6.39 5.43
CA LYS A 56 -17.91 7.31 6.52
C LYS A 56 -16.99 7.10 7.72
N ASP A 57 -16.91 8.12 8.56
CA ASP A 57 -16.22 8.05 9.84
C ASP A 57 -16.70 6.84 10.65
N GLY A 58 -15.78 6.14 11.27
CA GLY A 58 -16.06 4.93 12.05
C GLY A 58 -16.19 3.65 11.23
N ASN A 59 -16.15 3.73 9.90
CA ASN A 59 -16.22 2.53 9.06
C ASN A 59 -14.96 1.67 9.21
N LYS A 60 -15.18 0.36 9.03
CA LYS A 60 -14.11 -0.62 8.85
C LYS A 60 -14.03 -0.97 7.37
N VAL A 61 -12.85 -0.81 6.79
CA VAL A 61 -12.62 -0.97 5.36
C VAL A 61 -11.70 -2.16 5.10
N LEU A 62 -12.04 -2.97 4.13
CA LEU A 62 -11.20 -4.05 3.64
C LEU A 62 -10.78 -3.72 2.20
N ASP A 63 -9.48 -3.48 2.01
CA ASP A 63 -8.91 -3.29 0.67
C ASP A 63 -8.41 -4.64 0.14
N VAL A 64 -9.21 -5.25 -0.71
CA VAL A 64 -8.92 -6.56 -1.31
C VAL A 64 -8.00 -6.37 -2.52
N ALA A 65 -6.95 -7.18 -2.58
CA ALA A 65 -5.88 -7.04 -3.56
C ALA A 65 -5.19 -5.67 -3.45
N SER A 66 -4.77 -5.35 -2.23
CA SER A 66 -4.23 -4.03 -1.88
C SER A 66 -2.88 -3.70 -2.54
N GLY A 67 -2.22 -4.70 -3.15
CA GLY A 67 -0.95 -4.51 -3.83
C GLY A 67 0.13 -3.96 -2.91
N THR A 68 0.78 -2.88 -3.32
CA THR A 68 1.85 -2.23 -2.55
C THR A 68 1.35 -1.34 -1.41
N GLY A 69 0.05 -1.21 -1.24
CA GLY A 69 -0.56 -0.57 -0.07
C GLY A 69 -0.80 0.94 -0.16
N TYR A 70 -0.44 1.58 -1.25
CA TYR A 70 -0.58 3.04 -1.38
C TYR A 70 -2.03 3.52 -1.25
N GLY A 71 -2.99 2.75 -1.77
CA GLY A 71 -4.40 3.12 -1.73
C GLY A 71 -4.96 3.12 -0.32
N ALA A 72 -4.76 2.03 0.41
CA ALA A 72 -5.17 1.91 1.81
C ALA A 72 -4.50 2.99 2.68
N PHE A 73 -3.21 3.22 2.47
CA PHE A 73 -2.46 4.26 3.17
C PHE A 73 -3.06 5.65 2.93
N ASN A 74 -3.34 5.99 1.67
CA ASN A 74 -3.90 7.30 1.31
C ASN A 74 -5.30 7.50 1.89
N MET A 75 -6.16 6.47 1.85
CA MET A 75 -7.49 6.54 2.44
C MET A 75 -7.42 6.79 3.94
N ARG A 76 -6.56 6.06 4.66
CA ARG A 76 -6.40 6.22 6.10
C ARG A 76 -5.75 7.56 6.47
N LYS A 77 -4.76 8.02 5.68
CA LYS A 77 -4.12 9.33 5.86
C LYS A 77 -5.12 10.47 5.73
N ASN A 78 -6.04 10.36 4.78
CA ASN A 78 -7.04 11.40 4.51
C ASN A 78 -8.25 11.31 5.43
N ASN A 79 -8.49 10.17 6.08
CA ASN A 79 -9.55 9.99 7.06
C ASN A 79 -9.07 9.13 8.22
N LEU A 80 -8.66 9.77 9.31
CA LEU A 80 -8.15 9.10 10.50
C LEU A 80 -9.25 8.39 11.32
N ALA A 81 -10.52 8.59 10.97
CA ALA A 81 -11.66 8.00 11.68
C ALA A 81 -12.08 6.64 11.13
N ILE A 82 -11.34 6.09 10.16
CA ILE A 82 -11.60 4.75 9.63
C ILE A 82 -10.52 3.76 10.06
N ASP A 83 -10.91 2.50 10.14
CA ASP A 83 -9.98 1.38 10.25
C ASP A 83 -9.89 0.70 8.88
N ILE A 84 -8.67 0.43 8.41
CA ILE A 84 -8.49 -0.21 7.13
C ILE A 84 -7.48 -1.35 7.21
N ILE A 85 -7.82 -2.48 6.58
CA ILE A 85 -6.95 -3.62 6.43
C ILE A 85 -6.76 -3.87 4.94
N GLY A 86 -5.52 -3.94 4.50
CA GLY A 86 -5.18 -4.38 3.16
C GLY A 86 -4.87 -5.88 3.15
N VAL A 87 -5.38 -6.60 2.18
CA VAL A 87 -5.06 -8.01 1.96
C VAL A 87 -4.54 -8.21 0.55
N GLU A 88 -3.48 -8.98 0.43
CA GLU A 88 -2.77 -9.20 -0.83
C GLU A 88 -2.15 -10.60 -0.82
N ILE A 89 -2.18 -11.30 -1.94
CA ILE A 89 -1.61 -12.64 -2.05
C ILE A 89 -0.10 -12.63 -2.30
N ASP A 90 0.42 -11.61 -2.95
CA ASP A 90 1.85 -11.48 -3.23
C ASP A 90 2.61 -11.13 -1.96
N GLU A 91 3.42 -12.06 -1.48
CA GLU A 91 4.20 -11.90 -0.26
C GLU A 91 5.12 -10.68 -0.30
N MET A 92 5.81 -10.44 -1.41
CA MET A 92 6.70 -9.29 -1.54
C MET A 92 5.94 -7.97 -1.54
N ALA A 93 4.74 -7.93 -2.12
CA ALA A 93 3.89 -6.74 -2.07
C ALA A 93 3.44 -6.46 -0.63
N VAL A 94 3.08 -7.48 0.13
CA VAL A 94 2.73 -7.34 1.56
C VAL A 94 3.92 -6.86 2.38
N GLU A 95 5.10 -7.42 2.16
CA GLU A 95 6.32 -6.96 2.84
C GLU A 95 6.63 -5.50 2.52
N TYR A 96 6.54 -5.12 1.25
CA TYR A 96 6.69 -3.73 0.80
C TYR A 96 5.69 -2.82 1.53
N ALA A 97 4.41 -3.18 1.49
CA ALA A 97 3.35 -2.37 2.08
C ALA A 97 3.57 -2.17 3.59
N ASN A 98 3.91 -3.22 4.31
CA ASN A 98 4.17 -3.13 5.75
C ASN A 98 5.43 -2.32 6.07
N PHE A 99 6.46 -2.44 5.25
CA PHE A 99 7.71 -1.69 5.47
C PHE A 99 7.55 -0.20 5.12
N ILE A 100 6.96 0.10 3.96
CA ILE A 100 6.86 1.48 3.45
C ILE A 100 5.72 2.24 4.13
N TYR A 101 4.57 1.60 4.30
CA TYR A 101 3.34 2.23 4.78
C TYR A 101 2.84 1.73 6.13
N GLY A 102 3.39 0.62 6.60
CA GLY A 102 2.96 0.01 7.85
C GLY A 102 3.34 0.83 9.08
N GLY A 103 2.76 0.44 10.19
CA GLY A 103 2.86 1.17 11.45
C GLY A 103 1.59 1.97 11.71
N GLY A 104 1.24 2.17 12.97
CA GLY A 104 -0.01 2.84 13.34
C GLY A 104 -1.20 1.89 13.27
N ASN A 105 -2.31 2.35 12.70
CA ASN A 105 -3.62 1.72 12.86
C ASN A 105 -4.09 0.87 11.68
N PHE A 106 -3.21 0.50 10.76
CA PHE A 106 -3.59 -0.42 9.69
C PHE A 106 -2.50 -1.44 9.44
N ILE A 107 -2.92 -2.60 8.93
CA ILE A 107 -2.09 -3.77 8.74
C ILE A 107 -2.32 -4.29 7.32
N PHE A 108 -1.24 -4.71 6.66
CA PHE A 108 -1.32 -5.47 5.42
C PHE A 108 -1.10 -6.94 5.73
N LYS A 109 -1.98 -7.80 5.20
CA LYS A 109 -1.92 -9.24 5.41
C LYS A 109 -1.80 -9.99 4.10
N ARG A 110 -0.94 -11.00 4.07
CA ARG A 110 -0.93 -11.96 2.97
C ARG A 110 -2.11 -12.91 3.16
N GLN A 111 -3.06 -12.85 2.22
CA GLN A 111 -4.23 -13.72 2.28
C GLN A 111 -4.77 -14.00 0.89
N HIS A 112 -5.13 -15.25 0.68
CA HIS A 112 -5.87 -15.69 -0.49
C HIS A 112 -7.36 -15.59 -0.19
N ILE A 113 -8.07 -14.74 -0.93
CA ILE A 113 -9.51 -14.57 -0.76
C ILE A 113 -10.21 -15.30 -1.89
N LYS A 114 -11.09 -16.23 -1.50
CA LYS A 114 -11.97 -16.94 -2.42
C LYS A 114 -13.37 -16.39 -2.28
N PHE A 115 -13.98 -16.06 -3.41
CA PHE A 115 -15.39 -15.71 -3.45
C PHE A 115 -16.19 -16.94 -3.86
N ALA A 116 -17.24 -17.28 -3.09
CA ALA A 116 -18.21 -18.29 -3.44
C ALA A 116 -19.38 -17.60 -4.15
N PHE A 117 -19.64 -18.01 -5.36
CA PHE A 117 -20.76 -17.52 -6.16
C PHE A 117 -21.85 -18.59 -6.25
#